data_083419c3209f81cce55bd5927adf7d9b
#
_entry.id   083419c3209f81cce55bd5927adf7d9b
#
_cell.length_a   1.000
_cell.length_b   1.000
_cell.length_c   1.000
_cell.angle_alpha   90.00
_cell.angle_beta   90.00
_cell.angle_gamma   90.00
#
_symmetry.space_group_name_H-M   'P 1'
#
loop_
_entity.id
_entity.type
_entity.pdbx_description
1 polymer ?
#
loop_
_entity_poly.entity_id
_entity_poly.type
_entity_poly.pdbx_seq_one_letter_code
_entity_poly.pdbx_strand_id
1 'polypeptide(L)'
;MISSEEKAKIKEEIVDKVNSCLEKNGESFRMDKVTVLNREETVKFMGSYRVYDRRKYGAVSREINSFLKKYGDVEIKSKKIRDSGMKFTTVSFNFEL
;
A
#
# COMPACT_ATOMS: atom_id res chain seq x y z
N MET A 1 -14.47 15.38 -9.67
CA MET A 1 -13.64 15.22 -8.45
C MET A 1 -14.35 14.32 -7.45
N ILE A 2 -13.64 13.43 -6.80
CA ILE A 2 -14.27 12.50 -5.86
C ILE A 2 -14.61 13.20 -4.54
N SER A 3 -15.67 12.71 -3.88
CA SER A 3 -16.15 13.27 -2.63
C SER A 3 -15.26 12.89 -1.44
N SER A 4 -15.44 13.58 -0.32
CA SER A 4 -14.73 13.25 0.92
C SER A 4 -15.08 11.85 1.41
N GLU A 5 -16.34 11.43 1.20
CA GLU A 5 -16.78 10.09 1.57
C GLU A 5 -16.10 9.01 0.72
N GLU A 6 -15.97 9.25 -0.58
CA GLU A 6 -15.27 8.33 -1.46
C GLU A 6 -13.79 8.24 -1.12
N LYS A 7 -13.15 9.38 -0.80
CA LYS A 7 -11.75 9.39 -0.36
C LYS A 7 -11.56 8.54 0.88
N ALA A 8 -12.43 8.73 1.88
CA ALA A 8 -12.35 7.97 3.12
C ALA A 8 -12.55 6.48 2.87
N LYS A 9 -13.50 6.13 2.01
CA LYS A 9 -13.76 4.74 1.66
C LYS A 9 -12.57 4.08 0.98
N ILE A 10 -11.95 4.77 0.03
CA ILE A 10 -10.78 4.25 -0.68
C ILE A 10 -9.62 4.03 0.29
N LYS A 11 -9.36 5.01 1.17
CA LYS A 11 -8.31 4.88 2.18
C LYS A 11 -8.53 3.64 3.05
N GLU A 12 -9.75 3.46 3.53
CA GLU A 12 -10.10 2.34 4.39
C GLU A 12 -9.97 1.00 3.66
N GLU A 13 -10.45 0.92 2.44
CA GLU A 13 -10.34 -0.29 1.62
C GLU A 13 -8.88 -0.72 1.44
N ILE A 14 -8.00 0.24 1.17
CA ILE A 14 -6.60 -0.05 0.96
C ILE A 14 -5.93 -0.52 2.25
N VAL A 15 -6.14 0.21 3.34
CA VAL A 15 -5.56 -0.16 4.65
C VAL A 15 -6.04 -1.55 5.06
N ASP A 16 -7.32 -1.82 4.93
CA ASP A 16 -7.90 -3.12 5.30
C ASP A 16 -7.33 -4.25 4.47
N LYS A 17 -7.24 -4.04 3.15
CA LYS A 17 -6.72 -5.07 2.24
C LYS A 17 -5.24 -5.34 2.50
N VAL A 18 -4.44 -4.29 2.62
CA VAL A 18 -3.01 -4.44 2.87
C VAL A 18 -2.77 -5.16 4.18
N ASN A 19 -3.43 -4.72 5.24
CA ASN A 19 -3.24 -5.30 6.57
C ASN A 19 -3.75 -6.73 6.67
N SER A 20 -4.86 -7.04 6.01
CA SER A 20 -5.38 -8.39 5.94
C SER A 20 -4.39 -9.33 5.25
N CYS A 21 -3.78 -8.86 4.15
CA CYS A 21 -2.79 -9.63 3.41
C CYS A 21 -1.52 -9.85 4.26
N LEU A 22 -1.04 -8.82 4.94
CA LEU A 22 0.12 -8.92 5.81
C LEU A 22 -0.13 -9.91 6.96
N GLU A 23 -1.28 -9.79 7.60
CA GLU A 23 -1.65 -10.68 8.71
C GLU A 23 -1.73 -12.12 8.26
N LYS A 24 -2.37 -12.38 7.13
CA LYS A 24 -2.54 -13.71 6.56
C LYS A 24 -1.18 -14.37 6.26
N ASN A 25 -0.19 -13.57 5.93
CA ASN A 25 1.16 -14.06 5.61
C ASN A 25 2.12 -14.02 6.79
N GLY A 26 1.61 -13.80 8.00
CA GLY A 26 2.44 -13.88 9.21
C GLY A 26 3.30 -12.65 9.48
N GLU A 27 3.08 -11.55 8.77
CA GLU A 27 3.81 -10.30 9.01
C GLU A 27 3.31 -9.63 10.28
N SER A 28 4.23 -9.11 11.08
CA SER A 28 3.88 -8.50 12.38
C SER A 28 3.54 -7.02 12.28
N PHE A 29 4.00 -6.34 11.25
CA PHE A 29 3.79 -4.91 11.10
C PHE A 29 2.62 -4.62 10.18
N ARG A 30 1.91 -3.53 10.47
CA ARG A 30 0.74 -3.13 9.71
C ARG A 30 0.97 -1.79 9.05
N MET A 31 0.27 -1.58 7.95
CA MET A 31 0.19 -0.27 7.32
C MET A 31 -0.63 0.64 8.23
N ASP A 32 -0.16 1.87 8.43
CA ASP A 32 -0.83 2.83 9.31
C ASP A 32 -1.98 3.55 8.60
N LYS A 33 -1.66 4.22 7.51
CA LYS A 33 -2.66 5.01 6.78
C LYS A 33 -2.26 5.23 5.33
N VAL A 34 -3.25 5.63 4.54
CA VAL A 34 -3.06 6.12 3.17
C VAL A 34 -3.13 7.65 3.23
N THR A 35 -2.16 8.30 2.61
CA THR A 35 -2.11 9.77 2.53
C THR A 35 -2.83 10.23 1.28
N VAL A 36 -3.61 11.29 1.39
CA VAL A 36 -4.35 11.87 0.28
C VAL A 36 -3.88 13.29 0.04
N LEU A 37 -3.51 13.59 -1.21
CA LEU A 37 -3.15 14.94 -1.64
C LEU A 37 -4.19 15.42 -2.65
N ASN A 38 -4.85 16.53 -2.32
CA ASN A 38 -5.78 17.15 -3.24
C ASN A 38 -5.01 18.03 -4.21
N ARG A 39 -5.20 17.81 -5.51
CA ARG A 39 -4.62 18.60 -6.58
C ARG A 39 -5.76 19.33 -7.31
N GLU A 40 -5.43 20.17 -8.28
CA GLU A 40 -6.45 20.96 -8.99
C GLU A 40 -7.54 20.09 -9.63
N GLU A 41 -7.16 19.06 -10.36
CA GLU A 41 -8.11 18.23 -11.11
C GLU A 41 -8.16 16.78 -10.65
N THR A 42 -7.21 16.38 -9.82
CA THR A 42 -7.09 15.00 -9.37
C THR A 42 -6.85 14.91 -7.87
N VAL A 43 -7.00 13.71 -7.35
CA VAL A 43 -6.68 13.40 -5.96
C VAL A 43 -5.65 12.29 -5.99
N LYS A 44 -4.51 12.52 -5.34
CA LYS A 44 -3.42 11.54 -5.28
C LYS A 44 -3.47 10.76 -3.98
N PHE A 45 -3.44 9.44 -4.10
CA PHE A 45 -3.41 8.53 -2.96
C PHE A 45 -2.02 7.92 -2.88
N MET A 46 -1.43 7.89 -1.68
CA MET A 46 -0.09 7.36 -1.46
C MET A 46 -0.06 6.51 -0.20
N GLY A 47 0.70 5.44 -0.26
CA GLY A 47 0.89 4.61 0.91
C GLY A 47 2.13 3.74 0.77
N SER A 48 2.49 3.09 1.86
CA SER A 48 3.59 2.14 1.86
C SER A 48 3.34 1.05 2.90
N TYR A 49 3.96 -0.10 2.65
CA TYR A 49 3.94 -1.20 3.60
C TYR A 49 5.29 -1.89 3.59
N ARG A 50 5.58 -2.68 4.62
CA ARG A 50 6.84 -3.40 4.77
C ARG A 50 6.59 -4.89 4.80
N VAL A 51 7.49 -5.65 4.19
CA VAL A 51 7.50 -7.10 4.26
C VAL A 51 8.84 -7.54 4.82
N TYR A 52 8.84 -8.20 5.97
CA TYR A 52 10.05 -8.62 6.65
C TYR A 52 10.50 -10.01 6.22
N ASP A 53 9.55 -10.91 5.95
CA ASP A 53 9.89 -12.25 5.48
C ASP A 53 10.00 -12.25 3.96
N ARG A 54 11.24 -12.27 3.45
CA ARG A 54 11.46 -12.23 2.00
C ARG A 54 10.84 -13.41 1.25
N ARG A 55 10.58 -14.51 1.95
CA ARG A 55 9.93 -15.68 1.33
C ARG A 55 8.45 -15.39 1.01
N LYS A 56 7.88 -14.45 1.73
CA LYS A 56 6.48 -14.05 1.57
C LYS A 56 6.31 -12.86 0.63
N TYR A 57 7.39 -12.15 0.34
CA TYR A 57 7.33 -10.91 -0.44
C TYR A 57 6.59 -11.07 -1.77
N GLY A 58 6.92 -12.11 -2.53
CA GLY A 58 6.30 -12.33 -3.84
C GLY A 58 4.79 -12.50 -3.76
N ALA A 59 4.31 -13.31 -2.80
CA ALA A 59 2.89 -13.54 -2.62
C ALA A 59 2.17 -12.27 -2.13
N VAL A 60 2.75 -11.59 -1.15
CA VAL A 60 2.17 -10.38 -0.58
C VAL A 60 2.08 -9.26 -1.62
N SER A 61 3.19 -8.98 -2.31
CA SER A 61 3.22 -7.90 -3.29
C SER A 61 2.28 -8.17 -4.46
N ARG A 62 2.21 -9.41 -4.92
CA ARG A 62 1.31 -9.79 -6.02
C ARG A 62 -0.15 -9.56 -5.66
N GLU A 63 -0.54 -9.99 -4.47
CA GLU A 63 -1.93 -9.83 -4.01
C GLU A 63 -2.31 -8.37 -3.84
N ILE A 64 -1.44 -7.58 -3.20
CA ILE A 64 -1.70 -6.16 -2.96
C ILE A 64 -1.68 -5.37 -4.27
N ASN A 65 -0.69 -5.64 -5.14
CA ASN A 65 -0.59 -4.94 -6.42
C ASN A 65 -1.80 -5.23 -7.32
N SER A 66 -2.28 -6.47 -7.33
CA SER A 66 -3.47 -6.83 -8.08
C SER A 66 -4.69 -6.07 -7.58
N PHE A 67 -4.81 -5.94 -6.27
CA PHE A 67 -5.91 -5.18 -5.67
C PHE A 67 -5.84 -3.69 -6.05
N LEU A 68 -4.65 -3.10 -5.98
CA LEU A 68 -4.48 -1.68 -6.27
C LEU A 68 -4.81 -1.33 -7.72
N LYS A 69 -4.64 -2.26 -8.64
CA LYS A 69 -4.95 -2.03 -10.06
C LYS A 69 -6.42 -1.70 -10.32
N LYS A 70 -7.31 -2.02 -9.40
CA LYS A 70 -8.73 -1.64 -9.56
C LYS A 70 -8.92 -0.12 -9.57
N TYR A 71 -7.94 0.64 -9.08
CA TYR A 71 -8.01 2.10 -9.07
C TYR A 71 -7.39 2.74 -10.31
N GLY A 72 -6.89 1.94 -11.26
CA GLY A 72 -6.28 2.43 -12.50
C GLY A 72 -4.78 2.22 -12.51
N ASP A 73 -4.06 3.15 -13.12
CA ASP A 73 -2.60 3.08 -13.20
C ASP A 73 -1.99 3.41 -11.84
N VAL A 74 -1.27 2.45 -11.30
CA VAL A 74 -0.62 2.59 -9.99
C VAL A 74 0.88 2.51 -10.18
N GLU A 75 1.59 3.51 -9.66
CA GLU A 75 3.04 3.50 -9.62
C GLU A 75 3.46 2.76 -8.35
N ILE A 76 4.32 1.74 -8.51
CA ILE A 76 4.77 0.92 -7.41
C ILE A 76 6.29 0.86 -7.41
N LYS A 77 6.89 1.12 -6.26
CA LYS A 77 8.34 1.06 -6.09
C LYS A 77 8.66 0.24 -4.85
N SER A 78 9.67 -0.60 -4.95
CA SER A 78 10.12 -1.39 -3.81
C SER A 78 11.61 -1.12 -3.54
N LYS A 79 11.98 -1.18 -2.27
CA LYS A 79 13.36 -0.96 -1.85
C LYS A 79 13.68 -1.89 -0.68
N LYS A 80 14.81 -2.59 -0.80
CA LYS A 80 15.32 -3.42 0.30
C LYS A 80 16.07 -2.54 1.28
N ILE A 81 15.73 -2.68 2.56
CA ILE A 81 16.32 -1.86 3.62
C ILE A 81 16.90 -2.76 4.69
N ARG A 82 18.04 -2.33 5.22
CA ARG A 82 18.65 -2.94 6.39
C ARG A 82 18.80 -1.85 7.44
N ASP A 83 18.15 -2.05 8.58
CA ASP A 83 18.17 -1.07 9.66
C ASP A 83 18.25 -1.79 10.99
N SER A 84 19.26 -1.45 11.80
CA SER A 84 19.48 -2.03 13.13
C SER A 84 19.47 -3.56 13.14
N GLY A 85 20.09 -4.17 12.12
CA GLY A 85 20.15 -5.62 11.98
C GLY A 85 18.90 -6.26 11.38
N MET A 86 17.84 -5.52 11.19
CA MET A 86 16.63 -6.00 10.54
C MET A 86 16.68 -5.74 9.04
N LYS A 87 16.20 -6.71 8.27
CA LYS A 87 16.09 -6.59 6.82
C LYS A 87 14.63 -6.65 6.43
N PHE A 88 14.21 -5.74 5.58
CA PHE A 88 12.84 -5.73 5.09
C PHE A 88 12.78 -5.08 3.72
N THR A 89 11.67 -5.30 3.03
CA THR A 89 11.39 -4.61 1.77
C THR A 89 10.26 -3.63 2.04
N THR A 90 10.48 -2.36 1.70
CA THR A 90 9.44 -1.34 1.74
C THR A 90 8.86 -1.23 0.34
N VAL A 91 7.54 -1.29 0.24
CA VAL A 91 6.83 -1.11 -1.02
C VAL A 91 6.00 0.16 -0.91
N SER A 92 6.25 1.09 -1.81
CA SER A 92 5.51 2.36 -1.87
C SER A 92 4.65 2.36 -3.13
N PHE A 93 3.45 2.90 -3.00
CA PHE A 93 2.55 2.98 -4.14
C PHE A 93 1.85 4.34 -4.16
N ASN A 94 1.48 4.77 -5.37
CA ASN A 94 0.65 5.97 -5.52
C ASN A 94 -0.17 5.86 -6.80
N PHE A 95 -1.31 6.53 -6.80
CA PHE A 95 -2.18 6.63 -7.97
C PHE A 95 -3.05 7.89 -7.84
N GLU A 96 -3.59 8.33 -8.95
CA GLU A 96 -4.44 9.52 -9.00
C GLU A 96 -5.83 9.19 -9.55
N LEU A 97 -6.82 9.81 -8.96
CA LEU A 97 -8.21 9.71 -9.42
C LEU A 97 -8.79 11.08 -9.70
#